data_669dcb17fc4449de0abee6a6c4dbf924
#
_entry.id   669dcb17fc4449de0abee6a6c4dbf924
#
_cell.length_a   1.000
_cell.length_b   1.000
_cell.length_c   1.000
_cell.angle_alpha   90.00
_cell.angle_beta   90.00
_cell.angle_gamma   90.00
#
_symmetry.space_group_name_H-M   'P 1'
#
loop_
_entity.id
_entity.type
_entity.pdbx_description
1 polymer ?
#
loop_
_entity_poly.entity_id
_entity_poly.type
_entity_poly.pdbx_seq_one_letter_code
_entity_poly.pdbx_strand_id
1 'polypeptide(L)'
;MKVSKYFMIIILVFSAGFLSGCFALPVEEEYRPIAFFSLREPPPWRTVEVTYGDVELLTTITARHQPAKEEVVRFPVAGALITGIYVNVGDEVKEGDIIASLDRSGVSGELERFTREEARLMLRIEQLNERHAHSLWMAEISEVPIDDSFYINQRRDMLEDLYMLRLELDYFRRQYESRLVRAPIDGIVTNAMAFIERQFSAANHQVAVIADQTLSIFVVDVREAEIMEIGSRYEMDVAGTFVWVEVIDPLEWGIERPPQVWVEAILIADGGGTFAARAIGRINAVLAGAYDVLHVPTAAIHSVNDQHFVYVLEDGLRRLRMVEIGLHSPQFTEIIGGLTQGEEVVI
;
A
#
# COMPACT_ATOMS: atom_id res chain seq x y z
N MET A 1 39.35 -84.77 75.36
CA MET A 1 40.44 -83.77 75.53
C MET A 1 41.06 -83.34 74.20
N LYS A 2 40.23 -82.93 73.27
CA LYS A 2 40.71 -82.46 71.91
C LYS A 2 40.20 -81.03 71.51
N VAL A 3 39.53 -80.31 72.40
CA VAL A 3 38.91 -79.03 72.13
C VAL A 3 39.84 -77.84 72.50
N SER A 4 40.85 -78.11 73.38
CA SER A 4 41.73 -77.04 73.90
C SER A 4 42.75 -76.45 72.84
N LYS A 5 43.16 -77.26 71.83
CA LYS A 5 44.16 -76.81 70.90
C LYS A 5 43.63 -75.86 69.83
N TYR A 6 42.43 -75.96 69.43
CA TYR A 6 41.83 -75.10 68.45
C TYR A 6 41.38 -73.75 69.03
N PHE A 7 41.02 -73.73 70.31
CA PHE A 7 40.66 -72.47 70.96
C PHE A 7 41.86 -71.58 71.17
N MET A 8 43.06 -72.18 71.44
CA MET A 8 44.28 -71.43 71.56
C MET A 8 44.80 -70.86 70.21
N ILE A 9 44.53 -71.53 69.09
CA ILE A 9 44.88 -71.06 67.73
C ILE A 9 43.93 -69.93 67.31
N ILE A 10 42.67 -69.97 67.66
CA ILE A 10 41.69 -68.90 67.36
C ILE A 10 42.02 -67.63 68.13
N ILE A 11 42.45 -67.70 69.39
CA ILE A 11 42.89 -66.55 70.19
C ILE A 11 44.17 -65.91 69.61
N LEU A 12 45.10 -66.76 69.14
CA LEU A 12 46.37 -66.27 68.54
C LEU A 12 46.15 -65.60 67.14
N VAL A 13 45.18 -66.08 66.37
CA VAL A 13 44.81 -65.48 65.11
C VAL A 13 44.06 -64.16 65.35
N PHE A 14 43.25 -64.11 66.42
CA PHE A 14 42.51 -62.87 66.75
C PHE A 14 43.42 -61.80 67.39
N SER A 15 44.48 -62.18 68.10
CA SER A 15 45.46 -61.23 68.64
C SER A 15 46.43 -60.67 67.55
N ALA A 16 46.72 -61.45 66.51
CA ALA A 16 47.52 -60.96 65.35
C ALA A 16 46.76 -59.92 64.43
N GLY A 17 45.42 -59.98 64.43
CA GLY A 17 44.60 -59.05 63.71
C GLY A 17 44.49 -57.63 64.31
N PHE A 18 44.75 -57.52 65.62
CA PHE A 18 44.71 -56.25 66.36
C PHE A 18 46.01 -55.40 66.27
N LEU A 19 47.09 -55.96 65.75
CA LEU A 19 48.40 -55.27 65.66
C LEU A 19 48.64 -54.63 64.25
N SER A 20 47.69 -54.78 63.30
CA SER A 20 47.81 -54.19 61.94
C SER A 20 47.13 -52.81 61.82
N GLY A 21 46.60 -52.26 62.90
CA GLY A 21 45.76 -51.07 62.87
C GLY A 21 46.50 -49.72 63.04
N CYS A 22 47.79 -49.69 63.11
CA CYS A 22 48.54 -48.42 63.39
C CYS A 22 49.52 -47.99 62.32
N PHE A 23 49.14 -48.18 61.02
CA PHE A 23 49.99 -47.64 59.92
C PHE A 23 49.22 -46.82 58.89
N ALA A 24 48.16 -46.15 59.37
CA ALA A 24 47.55 -45.08 58.59
C ALA A 24 47.78 -43.75 59.34
N LEU A 25 49.00 -43.33 59.42
CA LEU A 25 49.27 -41.91 59.66
C LEU A 25 48.73 -41.16 58.41
N PRO A 26 47.90 -40.13 58.60
CA PRO A 26 47.53 -39.27 57.46
C PRO A 26 48.82 -38.69 56.89
N VAL A 27 49.10 -38.93 55.64
CA VAL A 27 50.12 -38.19 54.91
C VAL A 27 49.85 -36.72 55.18
N GLU A 28 50.76 -36.02 55.82
CA GLU A 28 50.74 -34.57 55.91
C GLU A 28 50.57 -34.09 54.45
N GLU A 29 49.39 -33.59 54.12
CA GLU A 29 49.21 -32.90 52.86
C GLU A 29 50.25 -31.80 52.85
N GLU A 30 51.23 -31.91 51.95
CA GLU A 30 52.13 -30.80 51.64
C GLU A 30 51.26 -29.55 51.53
N TYR A 31 51.56 -28.59 52.42
CA TYR A 31 50.95 -27.25 52.38
C TYR A 31 51.16 -26.72 50.99
N ARG A 32 50.19 -26.99 50.09
CA ARG A 32 50.18 -26.30 48.79
C ARG A 32 49.94 -24.84 49.11
N PRO A 33 50.92 -23.98 48.87
CA PRO A 33 50.70 -22.56 49.06
C PRO A 33 49.45 -22.21 48.28
N ILE A 34 48.46 -21.59 48.93
CA ILE A 34 47.26 -21.05 48.30
C ILE A 34 47.77 -20.32 47.07
N ALA A 35 47.44 -20.84 45.89
CA ALA A 35 47.79 -20.17 44.67
C ALA A 35 47.33 -18.69 44.82
N PHE A 36 48.29 -17.81 44.90
CA PHE A 36 47.95 -16.39 44.90
C PHE A 36 47.03 -16.25 43.69
N PHE A 37 45.79 -15.88 43.98
CA PHE A 37 44.87 -15.48 42.89
C PHE A 37 45.64 -14.40 42.18
N SER A 38 46.22 -14.73 41.04
CA SER A 38 46.64 -13.68 40.10
C SER A 38 45.39 -12.86 39.89
N LEU A 39 45.35 -11.66 40.39
CA LEU A 39 44.30 -10.70 40.12
C LEU A 39 44.19 -10.76 38.59
N ARG A 40 43.12 -11.39 38.11
CA ARG A 40 42.83 -11.43 36.68
C ARG A 40 42.79 -9.99 36.29
N GLU A 41 43.72 -9.53 35.44
CA GLU A 41 43.67 -8.17 34.95
C GLU A 41 42.24 -7.94 34.46
N PRO A 42 41.53 -6.96 34.96
CA PRO A 42 40.17 -6.71 34.49
C PRO A 42 40.23 -6.57 32.95
N PRO A 43 39.30 -7.18 32.22
CA PRO A 43 39.32 -7.06 30.79
C PRO A 43 39.39 -5.55 30.44
N PRO A 44 40.15 -5.15 29.41
CA PRO A 44 40.29 -3.77 29.05
C PRO A 44 38.88 -3.17 28.82
N TRP A 45 38.62 -2.04 29.41
CA TRP A 45 37.36 -1.34 29.27
C TRP A 45 37.14 -1.04 27.79
N ARG A 46 35.95 -1.30 27.26
CA ARG A 46 35.58 -0.79 25.98
C ARG A 46 35.28 0.69 26.14
N THR A 47 36.05 1.53 25.47
CA THR A 47 35.89 2.97 25.49
C THR A 47 35.53 3.51 24.13
N VAL A 48 34.82 4.61 24.12
CA VAL A 48 34.54 5.41 22.92
C VAL A 48 34.91 6.83 23.23
N GLU A 49 35.56 7.49 22.29
CA GLU A 49 35.94 8.90 22.39
C GLU A 49 34.70 9.79 22.20
N VAL A 50 34.61 10.82 23.01
CA VAL A 50 33.55 11.84 22.88
C VAL A 50 33.89 12.74 21.72
N THR A 51 33.03 12.76 20.69
CA THR A 51 33.23 13.49 19.43
C THR A 51 32.03 14.37 19.09
N TYR A 52 32.27 15.35 18.22
CA TYR A 52 31.19 16.09 17.61
C TYR A 52 30.60 15.29 16.46
N GLY A 53 29.28 15.36 16.30
CA GLY A 53 28.53 14.73 15.22
C GLY A 53 27.04 15.00 15.32
N ASP A 54 26.28 14.30 14.49
CA ASP A 54 24.85 14.52 14.39
C ASP A 54 24.09 13.46 15.19
N VAL A 55 23.09 13.89 15.94
CA VAL A 55 22.16 13.02 16.67
C VAL A 55 20.79 13.22 16.08
N GLU A 56 20.27 12.17 15.44
CA GLU A 56 18.95 12.21 14.84
C GLU A 56 18.02 11.18 15.47
N LEU A 57 16.85 11.64 15.85
CA LEU A 57 15.76 10.77 16.26
C LEU A 57 14.88 10.47 15.02
N LEU A 58 15.01 9.27 14.51
CA LEU A 58 14.26 8.83 13.37
C LEU A 58 12.90 8.25 13.80
N THR A 59 11.87 8.52 13.01
CA THR A 59 10.57 7.86 13.10
C THR A 59 10.25 7.18 11.76
N THR A 60 9.50 6.09 11.83
CA THR A 60 9.06 5.39 10.61
C THR A 60 7.62 5.77 10.31
N ILE A 61 7.42 6.46 9.21
CA ILE A 61 6.11 6.84 8.67
C ILE A 61 5.62 5.72 7.77
N THR A 62 4.37 5.34 7.94
CA THR A 62 3.72 4.33 7.12
C THR A 62 2.78 4.97 6.12
N ALA A 63 3.02 4.74 4.83
CA ALA A 63 2.19 5.21 3.74
C ALA A 63 1.50 4.03 3.05
N ARG A 64 0.24 4.19 2.63
CA ARG A 64 -0.53 3.14 1.95
C ARG A 64 -0.81 3.54 0.52
N HIS A 65 -0.48 2.67 -0.41
CA HIS A 65 -0.80 2.86 -1.82
C HIS A 65 -2.31 2.89 -2.04
N GLN A 66 -2.76 3.90 -2.78
CA GLN A 66 -4.12 4.04 -3.28
C GLN A 66 -4.05 4.48 -4.75
N PRO A 67 -5.00 4.04 -5.59
CA PRO A 67 -5.12 4.60 -6.93
C PRO A 67 -5.55 6.07 -6.84
N ALA A 68 -5.05 6.90 -7.75
CA ALA A 68 -5.41 8.31 -7.82
C ALA A 68 -6.90 8.51 -8.14
N LYS A 69 -7.45 7.61 -8.94
CA LYS A 69 -8.86 7.58 -9.31
C LYS A 69 -9.35 6.15 -9.41
N GLU A 70 -10.52 5.87 -8.84
CA GLU A 70 -11.24 4.61 -9.00
C GLU A 70 -12.63 4.86 -9.53
N GLU A 71 -13.02 4.09 -10.54
CA GLU A 71 -14.38 4.13 -11.09
C GLU A 71 -15.08 2.79 -10.92
N VAL A 72 -16.26 2.84 -10.33
CA VAL A 72 -17.09 1.66 -10.11
C VAL A 72 -18.04 1.46 -11.28
N VAL A 73 -17.75 0.45 -12.09
CA VAL A 73 -18.59 0.05 -13.21
C VAL A 73 -19.80 -0.71 -12.70
N ARG A 74 -21.01 -0.27 -13.09
CA ARG A 74 -22.29 -0.82 -12.60
C ARG A 74 -23.20 -1.19 -13.76
N PHE A 75 -24.09 -2.16 -13.53
CA PHE A 75 -25.15 -2.44 -14.50
C PHE A 75 -26.14 -1.27 -14.57
N PRO A 76 -26.37 -0.70 -15.78
CA PRO A 76 -27.32 0.41 -15.94
C PRO A 76 -28.78 -0.07 -15.96
N VAL A 77 -29.02 -1.37 -16.22
CA VAL A 77 -30.35 -1.94 -16.42
C VAL A 77 -30.55 -3.13 -15.49
N ALA A 78 -31.76 -3.25 -14.90
CA ALA A 78 -32.18 -4.40 -14.11
C ALA A 78 -32.94 -5.42 -14.97
N GLY A 79 -32.92 -6.69 -14.56
CA GLY A 79 -33.73 -7.76 -15.12
C GLY A 79 -33.32 -8.26 -16.51
N ALA A 80 -32.18 -7.83 -17.03
CA ALA A 80 -31.63 -8.37 -18.26
C ALA A 80 -30.69 -9.56 -17.96
N LEU A 81 -30.72 -10.60 -18.78
CA LEU A 81 -29.82 -11.73 -18.66
C LEU A 81 -28.38 -11.28 -18.96
N ILE A 82 -27.44 -11.62 -18.07
CA ILE A 82 -26.02 -11.38 -18.27
C ILE A 82 -25.51 -12.43 -19.28
N THR A 83 -24.99 -11.96 -20.41
CA THR A 83 -24.49 -12.83 -21.48
C THR A 83 -22.99 -13.06 -21.40
N GLY A 84 -22.27 -12.19 -20.71
CA GLY A 84 -20.83 -12.34 -20.45
C GLY A 84 -20.26 -11.24 -19.59
N ILE A 85 -19.17 -11.59 -18.88
CA ILE A 85 -18.25 -10.67 -18.22
C ILE A 85 -16.89 -10.99 -18.83
N TYR A 86 -16.20 -9.97 -19.37
CA TYR A 86 -15.05 -10.16 -20.25
C TYR A 86 -13.74 -9.76 -19.60
N VAL A 87 -13.75 -9.36 -18.32
CA VAL A 87 -12.58 -8.90 -17.57
C VAL A 87 -12.39 -9.67 -16.29
N ASN A 88 -11.14 -9.83 -15.90
CA ASN A 88 -10.70 -10.40 -14.65
C ASN A 88 -9.92 -9.36 -13.84
N VAL A 89 -9.75 -9.63 -12.56
CA VAL A 89 -8.88 -8.80 -11.71
C VAL A 89 -7.44 -8.86 -12.24
N GLY A 90 -6.84 -7.69 -12.47
CA GLY A 90 -5.51 -7.53 -13.03
C GLY A 90 -5.46 -7.22 -14.52
N ASP A 91 -6.59 -7.30 -15.24
CA ASP A 91 -6.63 -6.95 -16.66
C ASP A 91 -6.50 -5.44 -16.87
N GLU A 92 -5.71 -5.03 -17.86
CA GLU A 92 -5.68 -3.65 -18.35
C GLU A 92 -6.84 -3.40 -19.31
N VAL A 93 -7.55 -2.30 -19.11
CA VAL A 93 -8.67 -1.87 -19.95
C VAL A 93 -8.51 -0.42 -20.38
N LYS A 94 -9.06 -0.08 -21.55
CA LYS A 94 -9.13 1.28 -22.08
C LYS A 94 -10.55 1.79 -21.97
N GLU A 95 -10.69 3.12 -21.90
CA GLU A 95 -12.00 3.78 -21.99
C GLU A 95 -12.78 3.27 -23.20
N GLY A 96 -14.02 2.82 -22.98
CA GLY A 96 -14.89 2.26 -24.01
C GLY A 96 -14.79 0.74 -24.19
N ASP A 97 -13.82 0.06 -23.62
CA ASP A 97 -13.72 -1.41 -23.67
C ASP A 97 -14.93 -2.08 -23.03
N ILE A 98 -15.36 -3.20 -23.60
CA ILE A 98 -16.53 -3.92 -23.10
C ILE A 98 -16.15 -4.75 -21.88
N ILE A 99 -16.70 -4.37 -20.72
CA ILE A 99 -16.52 -5.07 -19.45
C ILE A 99 -17.52 -6.21 -19.30
N ALA A 100 -18.78 -5.95 -19.67
CA ALA A 100 -19.85 -6.94 -19.59
C ALA A 100 -20.89 -6.71 -20.69
N SER A 101 -21.65 -7.74 -21.01
CA SER A 101 -22.79 -7.65 -21.92
C SER A 101 -24.04 -8.27 -21.31
N LEU A 102 -25.17 -7.64 -21.63
CA LEU A 102 -26.52 -8.09 -21.30
C LEU A 102 -27.23 -8.57 -22.57
N ASP A 103 -28.23 -9.42 -22.43
CA ASP A 103 -29.04 -9.90 -23.56
C ASP A 103 -29.71 -8.75 -24.31
N ARG A 104 -29.44 -8.64 -25.59
CA ARG A 104 -29.92 -7.59 -26.53
C ARG A 104 -30.99 -8.07 -27.48
N SER A 105 -31.34 -9.36 -27.47
CA SER A 105 -32.21 -9.98 -28.48
C SER A 105 -33.54 -9.27 -28.62
N GLY A 106 -34.19 -8.88 -27.52
CA GLY A 106 -35.45 -8.17 -27.53
C GLY A 106 -35.39 -6.75 -28.10
N VAL A 107 -34.25 -6.06 -27.90
CA VAL A 107 -34.06 -4.66 -28.36
C VAL A 107 -33.53 -4.60 -29.78
N SER A 108 -32.66 -5.53 -30.17
CA SER A 108 -32.10 -5.56 -31.54
C SER A 108 -33.16 -5.73 -32.62
N GLY A 109 -34.15 -6.58 -32.38
CA GLY A 109 -35.26 -6.76 -33.32
C GLY A 109 -36.08 -5.49 -33.57
N GLU A 110 -36.40 -4.75 -32.48
CA GLU A 110 -37.10 -3.47 -32.59
C GLU A 110 -36.22 -2.41 -33.29
N LEU A 111 -34.96 -2.31 -32.92
CA LEU A 111 -34.02 -1.38 -33.57
C LEU A 111 -33.91 -1.62 -35.07
N GLU A 112 -33.79 -2.88 -35.50
CA GLU A 112 -33.78 -3.21 -36.94
C GLU A 112 -35.09 -2.91 -37.62
N ARG A 113 -36.23 -3.14 -36.95
CA ARG A 113 -37.55 -2.83 -37.49
C ARG A 113 -37.68 -1.33 -37.78
N PHE A 114 -37.39 -0.49 -36.79
CA PHE A 114 -37.44 0.97 -36.90
C PHE A 114 -36.44 1.51 -37.91
N THR A 115 -35.23 0.97 -37.98
CA THR A 115 -34.23 1.34 -38.99
C THR A 115 -34.72 1.07 -40.41
N ARG A 116 -35.37 -0.08 -40.63
CA ARG A 116 -35.98 -0.39 -41.95
C ARG A 116 -37.15 0.53 -42.27
N GLU A 117 -37.93 0.91 -41.27
CA GLU A 117 -39.05 1.83 -41.43
C GLU A 117 -38.59 3.25 -41.75
N GLU A 118 -37.54 3.75 -41.11
CA GLU A 118 -36.89 5.01 -41.44
C GLU A 118 -36.42 5.02 -42.91
N ALA A 119 -35.69 3.98 -43.33
CA ALA A 119 -35.21 3.89 -44.70
C ALA A 119 -36.36 3.90 -45.74
N ARG A 120 -37.46 3.20 -45.43
CA ARG A 120 -38.67 3.21 -46.31
C ARG A 120 -39.34 4.56 -46.37
N LEU A 121 -39.42 5.26 -45.26
CA LEU A 121 -40.02 6.58 -45.19
C LEU A 121 -39.16 7.63 -45.91
N MET A 122 -37.85 7.57 -45.75
CA MET A 122 -36.90 8.42 -46.48
C MET A 122 -37.02 8.22 -48.01
N LEU A 123 -37.10 6.96 -48.47
CA LEU A 123 -37.30 6.63 -49.89
C LEU A 123 -38.65 7.20 -50.42
N ARG A 124 -39.72 7.11 -49.62
CA ARG A 124 -41.02 7.70 -49.99
C ARG A 124 -40.96 9.24 -50.10
N ILE A 125 -40.24 9.89 -49.23
CA ILE A 125 -40.01 11.34 -49.28
C ILE A 125 -39.22 11.72 -50.55
N GLU A 126 -38.20 10.98 -50.89
CA GLU A 126 -37.40 11.17 -52.10
C GLU A 126 -38.27 11.00 -53.35
N GLN A 127 -39.05 9.92 -53.46
CA GLN A 127 -39.98 9.70 -54.56
C GLN A 127 -41.06 10.81 -54.67
N LEU A 128 -41.49 11.35 -53.51
CA LEU A 128 -42.43 12.50 -53.53
C LEU A 128 -41.78 13.75 -54.10
N ASN A 129 -40.53 14.02 -53.67
CA ASN A 129 -39.74 15.15 -54.16
C ASN A 129 -39.47 15.03 -55.66
N GLU A 130 -39.13 13.87 -56.18
CA GLU A 130 -38.93 13.61 -57.61
C GLU A 130 -40.22 13.87 -58.41
N ARG A 131 -41.37 13.33 -57.92
CA ARG A 131 -42.65 13.57 -58.52
C ARG A 131 -43.06 15.01 -58.53
N HIS A 132 -42.81 15.74 -57.43
CA HIS A 132 -43.07 17.15 -57.35
C HIS A 132 -42.18 17.94 -58.32
N ALA A 133 -40.87 17.65 -58.39
CA ALA A 133 -39.94 18.27 -59.34
C ALA A 133 -40.36 18.04 -60.79
N HIS A 134 -40.79 16.80 -61.13
CA HIS A 134 -41.30 16.51 -62.46
C HIS A 134 -42.60 17.29 -62.78
N SER A 135 -43.50 17.43 -61.80
CA SER A 135 -44.74 18.23 -61.99
C SER A 135 -44.47 19.70 -62.23
N LEU A 136 -43.52 20.29 -61.48
CA LEU A 136 -43.09 21.67 -61.66
C LEU A 136 -42.45 21.88 -63.04
N TRP A 137 -41.58 20.96 -63.49
CA TRP A 137 -40.97 21.02 -64.83
C TRP A 137 -42.01 20.92 -65.93
N MET A 138 -43.05 20.05 -65.82
CA MET A 138 -44.15 19.95 -66.78
C MET A 138 -45.01 21.20 -66.79
N ALA A 139 -45.28 21.81 -65.66
CA ALA A 139 -46.00 23.08 -65.55
C ALA A 139 -45.29 24.24 -66.24
N GLU A 140 -43.97 24.30 -66.08
CA GLU A 140 -43.12 25.28 -66.78
C GLU A 140 -43.20 25.15 -68.31
N ILE A 141 -43.11 23.92 -68.82
CA ILE A 141 -43.21 23.68 -70.30
C ILE A 141 -44.61 23.92 -70.82
N SER A 142 -45.64 23.64 -70.05
CA SER A 142 -47.04 23.76 -70.48
C SER A 142 -47.61 25.15 -70.27
N GLU A 143 -46.89 26.07 -69.60
CA GLU A 143 -47.34 27.40 -69.16
C GLU A 143 -48.64 27.39 -68.33
N VAL A 144 -48.91 26.23 -67.66
CA VAL A 144 -50.10 26.01 -66.81
C VAL A 144 -49.67 26.05 -65.35
N PRO A 145 -50.19 26.96 -64.52
CA PRO A 145 -49.85 27.00 -63.10
C PRO A 145 -50.34 25.74 -62.41
N ILE A 146 -49.48 25.14 -61.55
CA ILE A 146 -49.80 23.98 -60.75
C ILE A 146 -50.07 24.39 -59.30
N ASP A 147 -51.07 23.78 -58.67
CA ASP A 147 -51.24 23.81 -57.24
C ASP A 147 -50.33 22.74 -56.61
N ASP A 148 -49.21 23.16 -56.01
CA ASP A 148 -48.23 22.32 -55.39
C ASP A 148 -48.51 22.05 -53.86
N SER A 149 -49.62 22.63 -53.38
CA SER A 149 -50.02 22.51 -51.96
C SER A 149 -50.14 21.02 -51.49
N PHE A 150 -50.56 20.12 -52.37
CA PHE A 150 -50.61 18.69 -52.11
C PHE A 150 -49.22 18.14 -51.80
N TYR A 151 -48.22 18.45 -52.61
CA TYR A 151 -46.84 17.94 -52.39
C TYR A 151 -46.21 18.54 -51.15
N ILE A 152 -46.46 19.82 -50.92
CA ILE A 152 -45.91 20.54 -49.71
C ILE A 152 -46.53 19.95 -48.43
N ASN A 153 -47.84 19.78 -48.36
CA ASN A 153 -48.51 19.23 -47.20
C ASN A 153 -48.08 17.78 -46.97
N GLN A 154 -48.13 16.94 -48.01
CA GLN A 154 -47.73 15.53 -47.88
C GLN A 154 -46.27 15.39 -47.44
N ARG A 155 -45.36 16.24 -47.95
CA ARG A 155 -43.96 16.23 -47.51
C ARG A 155 -43.83 16.67 -46.03
N ARG A 156 -44.57 17.66 -45.61
CA ARG A 156 -44.58 18.13 -44.22
C ARG A 156 -45.02 16.98 -43.29
N ASP A 157 -46.13 16.32 -43.62
CA ASP A 157 -46.69 15.22 -42.82
C ASP A 157 -45.68 14.04 -42.75
N MET A 158 -45.03 13.71 -43.85
CA MET A 158 -43.99 12.66 -43.86
C MET A 158 -42.73 13.06 -43.09
N LEU A 159 -42.35 14.34 -43.03
CA LEU A 159 -41.23 14.83 -42.24
C LEU A 159 -41.56 14.81 -40.74
N GLU A 160 -42.82 15.09 -40.37
CA GLU A 160 -43.28 14.94 -38.98
C GLU A 160 -43.25 13.48 -38.57
N ASP A 161 -43.73 12.55 -39.42
CA ASP A 161 -43.65 11.11 -39.19
C ASP A 161 -42.17 10.65 -39.04
N LEU A 162 -41.29 11.15 -39.92
CA LEU A 162 -39.85 10.86 -39.86
C LEU A 162 -39.21 11.35 -38.54
N TYR A 163 -39.62 12.51 -38.09
CA TYR A 163 -39.13 13.08 -36.81
C TYR A 163 -39.57 12.16 -35.64
N MET A 164 -40.82 11.78 -35.56
CA MET A 164 -41.34 10.88 -34.51
C MET A 164 -40.62 9.52 -34.55
N LEU A 165 -40.44 8.93 -35.73
CA LEU A 165 -39.76 7.68 -35.92
C LEU A 165 -38.27 7.75 -35.46
N ARG A 166 -37.60 8.87 -35.72
CA ARG A 166 -36.21 9.07 -35.25
C ARG A 166 -36.11 9.19 -33.74
N LEU A 167 -37.10 9.76 -33.06
CA LEU A 167 -37.15 9.76 -31.60
C LEU A 167 -37.27 8.34 -31.04
N GLU A 168 -38.10 7.50 -31.64
CA GLU A 168 -38.23 6.10 -31.23
C GLU A 168 -36.94 5.32 -31.51
N LEU A 169 -36.34 5.54 -32.68
CA LEU A 169 -35.07 4.92 -33.08
C LEU A 169 -33.95 5.26 -32.09
N ASP A 170 -33.86 6.53 -31.70
CA ASP A 170 -32.88 7.00 -30.74
C ASP A 170 -33.11 6.41 -29.33
N TYR A 171 -34.35 6.25 -28.91
CA TYR A 171 -34.70 5.54 -27.69
C TYR A 171 -34.21 4.08 -27.72
N PHE A 172 -34.50 3.31 -28.77
CA PHE A 172 -34.07 1.91 -28.88
C PHE A 172 -32.57 1.77 -29.07
N ARG A 173 -31.91 2.74 -29.72
CA ARG A 173 -30.44 2.79 -29.82
C ARG A 173 -29.80 2.96 -28.44
N ARG A 174 -30.27 3.91 -27.63
CA ARG A 174 -29.81 4.07 -26.24
C ARG A 174 -30.06 2.82 -25.42
N GLN A 175 -31.21 2.16 -25.56
CA GLN A 175 -31.51 0.90 -24.89
C GLN A 175 -30.56 -0.22 -25.31
N TYR A 176 -30.20 -0.28 -26.59
CA TYR A 176 -29.25 -1.27 -27.09
C TYR A 176 -27.81 -1.02 -26.59
N GLU A 177 -27.36 0.21 -26.60
CA GLU A 177 -26.05 0.61 -26.12
C GLU A 177 -25.94 0.42 -24.59
N SER A 178 -26.98 0.71 -23.82
CA SER A 178 -26.97 0.52 -22.36
C SER A 178 -26.85 -0.95 -21.93
N ARG A 179 -27.01 -1.89 -22.86
CA ARG A 179 -26.78 -3.32 -22.59
C ARG A 179 -25.34 -3.77 -22.83
N LEU A 180 -24.46 -2.86 -23.24
CA LEU A 180 -23.01 -3.01 -23.24
C LEU A 180 -22.46 -2.18 -22.09
N VAL A 181 -21.93 -2.84 -21.09
CA VAL A 181 -21.25 -2.17 -19.96
C VAL A 181 -19.81 -1.95 -20.37
N ARG A 182 -19.39 -0.67 -20.43
CA ARG A 182 -18.07 -0.27 -20.90
C ARG A 182 -17.23 0.32 -19.78
N ALA A 183 -15.91 0.27 -19.94
CA ALA A 183 -14.96 0.95 -19.07
C ALA A 183 -15.13 2.47 -19.22
N PRO A 184 -15.31 3.21 -18.11
CA PRO A 184 -15.44 4.66 -18.14
C PRO A 184 -14.09 5.39 -18.18
N ILE A 185 -12.99 4.70 -17.85
CA ILE A 185 -11.62 5.23 -17.82
C ILE A 185 -10.63 4.14 -18.26
N ASP A 186 -9.43 4.56 -18.65
CA ASP A 186 -8.27 3.69 -18.79
C ASP A 186 -7.80 3.25 -17.39
N GLY A 187 -7.35 2.00 -17.25
CA GLY A 187 -6.83 1.53 -15.96
C GLY A 187 -6.75 0.03 -15.83
N ILE A 188 -6.53 -0.42 -14.60
CA ILE A 188 -6.49 -1.84 -14.25
C ILE A 188 -7.73 -2.21 -13.44
N VAL A 189 -8.28 -3.38 -13.74
CA VAL A 189 -9.41 -3.95 -13.02
C VAL A 189 -8.95 -4.43 -11.65
N THR A 190 -9.38 -3.74 -10.59
CA THR A 190 -9.04 -4.09 -9.19
C THR A 190 -10.04 -5.05 -8.55
N ASN A 191 -11.28 -5.03 -9.06
CA ASN A 191 -12.33 -5.96 -8.65
C ASN A 191 -13.20 -6.29 -9.87
N ALA A 192 -13.61 -7.54 -10.01
CA ALA A 192 -14.52 -7.99 -11.05
C ALA A 192 -15.51 -9.01 -10.51
N MET A 193 -16.76 -8.89 -10.95
CA MET A 193 -17.81 -9.86 -10.67
C MET A 193 -17.54 -11.15 -11.44
N ALA A 194 -17.65 -12.31 -10.79
CA ALA A 194 -17.58 -13.59 -11.48
C ALA A 194 -18.82 -13.80 -12.35
N PHE A 195 -18.61 -14.28 -13.58
CA PHE A 195 -19.71 -14.66 -14.46
C PHE A 195 -20.37 -15.96 -13.97
N ILE A 196 -21.70 -15.90 -13.82
CA ILE A 196 -22.55 -17.07 -13.51
C ILE A 196 -23.60 -17.18 -14.59
N GLU A 197 -23.73 -18.36 -15.20
CA GLU A 197 -24.74 -18.61 -16.22
C GLU A 197 -26.17 -18.37 -15.68
N ARG A 198 -27.03 -17.81 -16.53
CA ARG A 198 -28.46 -17.52 -16.23
C ARG A 198 -28.67 -16.50 -15.10
N GLN A 199 -27.66 -15.68 -14.81
CA GLN A 199 -27.79 -14.58 -13.86
C GLN A 199 -28.41 -13.37 -14.55
N PHE A 200 -29.31 -12.69 -13.82
CA PHE A 200 -29.93 -11.45 -14.27
C PHE A 200 -29.23 -10.24 -13.62
N SER A 201 -29.15 -9.15 -14.37
CA SER A 201 -28.60 -7.90 -13.88
C SER A 201 -29.52 -7.27 -12.83
N ALA A 202 -28.93 -6.65 -11.82
CA ALA A 202 -29.63 -5.74 -10.92
C ALA A 202 -29.12 -4.32 -11.16
N ALA A 203 -30.02 -3.34 -11.27
CA ALA A 203 -29.62 -1.96 -11.49
C ALA A 203 -28.65 -1.49 -10.39
N ASN A 204 -27.63 -0.74 -10.76
CA ASN A 204 -26.59 -0.25 -9.88
C ASN A 204 -25.73 -1.32 -9.19
N HIS A 205 -25.90 -2.61 -9.51
CA HIS A 205 -25.01 -3.64 -8.99
C HIS A 205 -23.62 -3.51 -9.63
N GLN A 206 -22.59 -3.61 -8.79
CA GLN A 206 -21.19 -3.51 -9.24
C GLN A 206 -20.79 -4.67 -10.12
N VAL A 207 -20.20 -4.37 -11.27
CA VAL A 207 -19.63 -5.34 -12.23
C VAL A 207 -18.13 -5.42 -12.08
N ALA A 208 -17.47 -4.27 -12.05
CA ALA A 208 -16.04 -4.15 -11.91
C ALA A 208 -15.67 -2.85 -11.19
N VAL A 209 -14.44 -2.76 -10.71
CA VAL A 209 -13.80 -1.53 -10.28
C VAL A 209 -12.55 -1.37 -11.12
N ILE A 210 -12.39 -0.20 -11.73
CA ILE A 210 -11.23 0.14 -12.56
C ILE A 210 -10.47 1.25 -11.85
N ALA A 211 -9.18 1.03 -11.64
CA ALA A 211 -8.29 1.99 -11.01
C ALA A 211 -7.33 2.57 -12.05
N ASP A 212 -7.27 3.88 -12.10
CA ASP A 212 -6.24 4.60 -12.86
C ASP A 212 -4.89 4.43 -12.18
N GLN A 213 -3.91 3.91 -12.92
CA GLN A 213 -2.54 3.70 -12.44
C GLN A 213 -1.53 4.67 -13.04
N THR A 214 -1.98 5.71 -13.71
CA THR A 214 -1.08 6.73 -14.25
C THR A 214 -0.32 7.47 -13.15
N LEU A 215 -0.93 7.57 -11.97
CA LEU A 215 -0.35 8.16 -10.78
C LEU A 215 -0.38 7.14 -9.62
N SER A 216 0.79 6.84 -9.09
CA SER A 216 0.92 6.05 -7.86
C SER A 216 0.95 6.98 -6.66
N ILE A 217 -0.15 7.06 -5.95
CA ILE A 217 -0.25 7.86 -4.73
C ILE A 217 -0.16 6.99 -3.49
N PHE A 218 0.44 7.54 -2.45
CA PHE A 218 0.51 6.94 -1.13
C PHE A 218 -0.07 7.91 -0.11
N VAL A 219 -0.84 7.37 0.81
CA VAL A 219 -1.59 8.12 1.80
C VAL A 219 -1.01 7.87 3.17
N VAL A 220 -0.72 8.94 3.90
CA VAL A 220 -0.14 8.93 5.25
C VAL A 220 -1.21 9.32 6.27
N ASP A 221 -1.21 8.67 7.45
CA ASP A 221 -2.14 8.96 8.54
C ASP A 221 -1.82 10.33 9.17
N VAL A 222 -2.86 11.01 9.68
CA VAL A 222 -2.83 12.38 10.26
C VAL A 222 -1.68 12.59 11.25
N ARG A 223 -1.45 11.61 12.13
CA ARG A 223 -0.43 11.74 13.18
C ARG A 223 1.00 11.75 12.67
N GLU A 224 1.22 11.09 11.54
CA GLU A 224 2.55 10.95 10.93
C GLU A 224 2.80 12.05 9.90
N ALA A 225 1.74 12.71 9.44
CA ALA A 225 1.81 13.78 8.45
C ALA A 225 2.28 15.13 9.00
N GLU A 226 2.17 15.35 10.32
CA GLU A 226 2.56 16.64 10.96
C GLU A 226 4.03 17.05 10.73
N ILE A 227 4.88 16.06 10.45
CA ILE A 227 6.31 16.28 10.19
C ILE A 227 6.64 16.35 8.69
N MET A 228 5.63 16.23 7.83
CA MET A 228 5.80 16.22 6.37
C MET A 228 5.31 17.53 5.77
N GLU A 229 6.22 18.29 5.17
CA GLU A 229 5.89 19.55 4.50
C GLU A 229 5.60 19.30 3.01
N ILE A 230 4.62 20.04 2.46
CA ILE A 230 4.30 19.99 1.01
C ILE A 230 5.55 20.38 0.22
N GLY A 231 5.87 19.60 -0.82
CA GLY A 231 7.06 19.75 -1.65
C GLY A 231 8.31 19.05 -1.12
N SER A 232 8.24 18.46 0.08
CA SER A 232 9.35 17.65 0.61
C SER A 232 9.43 16.31 -0.10
N ARG A 233 10.66 15.81 -0.28
CA ARG A 233 10.94 14.54 -0.93
C ARG A 233 11.52 13.54 0.06
N TYR A 234 11.04 12.32 -0.01
CA TYR A 234 11.49 11.22 0.84
C TYR A 234 11.79 9.99 0.02
N GLU A 235 12.76 9.21 0.49
CA GLU A 235 12.97 7.86 -0.01
C GLU A 235 12.05 6.90 0.75
N MET A 236 11.27 6.13 0.03
CA MET A 236 10.29 5.20 0.59
C MET A 236 10.61 3.76 0.16
N ASP A 237 10.64 2.84 1.11
CA ASP A 237 10.73 1.40 0.86
C ASP A 237 9.33 0.82 0.68
N VAL A 238 9.06 0.27 -0.50
CA VAL A 238 7.84 -0.49 -0.80
C VAL A 238 8.23 -1.93 -1.09
N ALA A 239 8.07 -2.80 -0.11
CA ALA A 239 8.37 -4.23 -0.22
C ALA A 239 9.79 -4.56 -0.72
N GLY A 240 10.80 -3.77 -0.31
CA GLY A 240 12.20 -3.93 -0.70
C GLY A 240 12.59 -3.18 -1.97
N THR A 241 11.69 -2.41 -2.55
CA THR A 241 11.97 -1.50 -3.66
C THR A 241 11.96 -0.06 -3.15
N PHE A 242 13.08 0.64 -3.33
CA PHE A 242 13.21 2.05 -2.94
C PHE A 242 12.70 2.95 -4.06
N VAL A 243 11.81 3.86 -3.72
CA VAL A 243 11.23 4.85 -4.62
C VAL A 243 11.26 6.23 -3.99
N TRP A 244 11.50 7.25 -4.79
CA TRP A 244 11.36 8.63 -4.35
C TRP A 244 9.90 9.04 -4.39
N VAL A 245 9.46 9.71 -3.34
CA VAL A 245 8.11 10.25 -3.23
C VAL A 245 8.16 11.72 -2.84
N GLU A 246 7.21 12.49 -3.34
CA GLU A 246 7.06 13.92 -3.04
C GLU A 246 5.71 14.15 -2.35
N VAL A 247 5.70 14.95 -1.30
CA VAL A 247 4.49 15.39 -0.62
C VAL A 247 3.80 16.43 -1.47
N ILE A 248 2.57 16.15 -1.91
CA ILE A 248 1.82 17.01 -2.82
C ILE A 248 0.58 17.62 -2.16
N ASP A 249 0.12 18.78 -2.69
CA ASP A 249 -1.23 19.26 -2.40
C ASP A 249 -2.23 18.51 -3.31
N PRO A 250 -3.13 17.69 -2.75
CA PRO A 250 -4.08 16.94 -3.54
C PRO A 250 -4.99 17.81 -4.41
N LEU A 251 -5.26 19.06 -4.00
CA LEU A 251 -6.10 19.98 -4.76
C LEU A 251 -5.44 20.45 -6.08
N GLU A 252 -4.12 20.62 -6.07
CA GLU A 252 -3.37 20.99 -7.28
C GLU A 252 -3.32 19.86 -8.31
N TRP A 253 -3.42 18.62 -7.86
CA TRP A 253 -3.37 17.43 -8.71
C TRP A 253 -4.74 16.87 -9.08
N GLY A 254 -5.84 17.52 -8.63
CA GLY A 254 -7.20 17.06 -8.90
C GLY A 254 -7.54 15.72 -8.23
N ILE A 255 -6.81 15.35 -7.19
CA ILE A 255 -7.01 14.11 -6.45
C ILE A 255 -8.11 14.35 -5.42
N GLU A 256 -9.20 13.57 -5.51
CA GLU A 256 -10.25 13.61 -4.52
C GLU A 256 -9.77 12.98 -3.21
N ARG A 257 -9.86 13.74 -2.10
CA ARG A 257 -9.57 13.19 -0.77
C ARG A 257 -10.60 12.11 -0.43
N PRO A 258 -10.15 10.91 -0.03
CA PRO A 258 -11.07 9.87 0.42
C PRO A 258 -11.90 10.39 1.60
N PRO A 259 -13.25 10.33 1.56
CA PRO A 259 -14.11 10.95 2.58
C PRO A 259 -14.04 10.30 3.97
N GLN A 260 -13.34 9.19 4.11
CA GLN A 260 -13.31 8.38 5.35
C GLN A 260 -11.95 8.31 6.04
N VAL A 261 -10.91 8.92 5.49
CA VAL A 261 -9.57 8.89 6.07
C VAL A 261 -9.14 10.33 6.31
N TRP A 262 -8.85 10.65 7.56
CA TRP A 262 -8.17 11.90 7.92
C TRP A 262 -6.73 11.81 7.44
N VAL A 263 -6.54 12.12 6.16
CA VAL A 263 -5.25 12.09 5.49
C VAL A 263 -4.76 13.52 5.39
N GLU A 264 -3.65 13.81 6.01
CA GLU A 264 -3.03 15.13 5.92
C GLU A 264 -1.92 15.20 4.87
N ALA A 265 -1.29 14.09 4.54
CA ALA A 265 -0.27 14.06 3.49
C ALA A 265 -0.57 13.01 2.42
N ILE A 266 -0.48 13.42 1.16
CA ILE A 266 -0.50 12.57 -0.01
C ILE A 266 0.87 12.64 -0.66
N LEU A 267 1.42 11.47 -0.96
CA LEU A 267 2.71 11.30 -1.61
C LEU A 267 2.51 10.79 -3.02
N ILE A 268 3.23 11.35 -3.97
CA ILE A 268 3.31 10.85 -5.34
C ILE A 268 4.65 10.19 -5.58
N ALA A 269 4.66 9.00 -6.15
CA ALA A 269 5.90 8.31 -6.48
C ALA A 269 6.47 8.82 -7.81
N ASP A 270 7.75 9.13 -7.84
CA ASP A 270 8.48 9.53 -9.05
C ASP A 270 8.48 8.38 -10.08
N GLY A 271 8.17 8.72 -11.32
CA GLY A 271 8.30 7.77 -12.44
C GLY A 271 7.14 6.83 -12.67
N GLY A 272 6.06 6.95 -11.90
CA GLY A 272 4.89 6.08 -12.01
C GLY A 272 5.28 4.59 -11.88
N GLY A 273 4.77 3.88 -10.92
CA GLY A 273 5.03 2.45 -10.74
C GLY A 273 3.72 1.73 -10.51
N THR A 274 3.61 0.50 -11.03
CA THR A 274 2.49 -0.37 -10.68
C THR A 274 2.79 -1.01 -9.33
N PHE A 275 2.19 -0.49 -8.28
CA PHE A 275 2.25 -1.10 -6.96
C PHE A 275 1.00 -1.96 -6.72
N ALA A 276 1.16 -3.02 -5.96
CA ALA A 276 0.00 -3.82 -5.55
C ALA A 276 -1.03 -2.95 -4.83
N ALA A 277 -2.31 -3.22 -5.04
CA ALA A 277 -3.37 -2.53 -4.32
C ALA A 277 -3.13 -2.63 -2.81
N ARG A 278 -3.13 -1.48 -2.12
CA ARG A 278 -2.84 -1.36 -0.69
C ARG A 278 -1.40 -1.74 -0.28
N ALA A 279 -0.44 -1.66 -1.20
CA ALA A 279 0.97 -1.80 -0.83
C ALA A 279 1.33 -0.81 0.28
N ILE A 280 2.22 -1.24 1.17
CA ILE A 280 2.67 -0.42 2.30
C ILE A 280 4.07 0.09 1.99
N GLY A 281 4.22 1.40 1.97
CA GLY A 281 5.49 2.11 1.94
C GLY A 281 5.95 2.50 3.34
N ARG A 282 7.24 2.48 3.59
CA ARG A 282 7.87 2.94 4.84
C ARG A 282 8.88 4.02 4.54
N ILE A 283 8.77 5.13 5.25
CA ILE A 283 9.68 6.26 5.14
C ILE A 283 10.34 6.45 6.51
N ASN A 284 11.67 6.54 6.54
CA ASN A 284 12.37 6.96 7.74
C ASN A 284 12.57 8.47 7.69
N ALA A 285 11.83 9.18 8.52
CA ALA A 285 11.89 10.63 8.63
C ALA A 285 12.57 11.06 9.93
N VAL A 286 13.25 12.20 9.89
CA VAL A 286 13.86 12.80 11.07
C VAL A 286 12.77 13.53 11.87
N LEU A 287 12.44 13.00 13.05
CA LEU A 287 11.50 13.61 13.98
C LEU A 287 12.14 14.81 14.72
N ALA A 288 13.40 14.66 15.11
CA ALA A 288 14.19 15.70 15.75
C ALA A 288 15.67 15.47 15.42
N GLY A 289 16.42 16.54 15.23
CA GLY A 289 17.86 16.48 14.95
C GLY A 289 18.64 17.53 15.75
N ALA A 290 19.80 17.14 16.26
CA ALA A 290 20.81 18.03 16.82
C ALA A 290 22.09 17.80 16.01
N TYR A 291 22.57 18.87 15.35
CA TYR A 291 23.68 18.80 14.42
C TYR A 291 24.92 19.46 14.96
N ASP A 292 26.09 18.87 14.68
CA ASP A 292 27.39 19.32 15.15
C ASP A 292 27.43 19.49 16.68
N VAL A 293 26.84 18.52 17.41
CA VAL A 293 26.79 18.49 18.89
C VAL A 293 27.72 17.43 19.44
N LEU A 294 28.18 17.67 20.68
CA LEU A 294 28.95 16.67 21.40
C LEU A 294 28.06 15.47 21.71
N HIS A 295 28.46 14.27 21.34
CA HIS A 295 27.63 13.08 21.53
C HIS A 295 28.43 11.87 21.99
N VAL A 296 27.72 10.92 22.61
CA VAL A 296 28.25 9.62 23.01
C VAL A 296 27.25 8.52 22.62
N PRO A 297 27.71 7.28 22.42
CA PRO A 297 26.77 6.16 22.28
C PRO A 297 25.82 6.10 23.46
N THR A 298 24.55 5.94 23.19
CA THR A 298 23.50 5.86 24.22
C THR A 298 23.75 4.76 25.23
N ALA A 299 24.44 3.68 24.85
CA ALA A 299 24.84 2.60 25.75
C ALA A 299 25.82 3.01 26.85
N ALA A 300 26.53 4.15 26.69
CA ALA A 300 27.47 4.66 27.70
C ALA A 300 26.77 5.48 28.80
N ILE A 301 25.48 5.85 28.59
CA ILE A 301 24.73 6.69 29.53
C ILE A 301 24.00 5.81 30.53
N HIS A 302 24.17 6.13 31.79
CA HIS A 302 23.46 5.52 32.89
C HIS A 302 22.53 6.54 33.55
N SER A 303 21.33 6.08 33.93
CA SER A 303 20.33 6.94 34.57
C SER A 303 19.88 6.38 35.91
N VAL A 304 19.88 7.20 36.94
CA VAL A 304 19.33 6.88 38.26
C VAL A 304 18.58 8.08 38.80
N ASN A 305 17.31 7.95 39.13
CA ASN A 305 16.44 9.00 39.66
C ASN A 305 16.51 10.31 38.82
N ASP A 306 16.34 10.18 37.49
CA ASP A 306 16.41 11.29 36.52
C ASP A 306 17.76 12.02 36.45
N GLN A 307 18.79 11.48 37.08
CA GLN A 307 20.16 11.96 36.93
C GLN A 307 20.93 11.07 35.97
N HIS A 308 21.60 11.69 34.98
CA HIS A 308 22.37 11.01 33.97
C HIS A 308 23.86 11.11 34.28
N PHE A 309 24.57 10.01 34.11
CA PHE A 309 26.00 9.94 34.32
C PHE A 309 26.66 8.95 33.35
N VAL A 310 27.93 9.16 33.15
CA VAL A 310 28.82 8.27 32.39
C VAL A 310 30.00 7.86 33.22
N TYR A 311 30.71 6.84 32.79
CA TYR A 311 32.00 6.50 33.33
C TYR A 311 33.09 6.97 32.37
N VAL A 312 33.92 7.92 32.79
CA VAL A 312 35.09 8.39 32.04
C VAL A 312 36.32 7.62 32.45
N LEU A 313 37.16 7.26 31.49
CA LEU A 313 38.45 6.60 31.77
C LEU A 313 39.54 7.69 31.97
N GLU A 314 39.97 7.92 33.23
CA GLU A 314 41.04 8.84 33.58
C GLU A 314 42.17 8.06 34.23
N ASP A 315 43.41 8.16 33.71
CA ASP A 315 44.58 7.46 34.21
C ASP A 315 44.38 5.94 34.39
N GLY A 316 43.61 5.31 33.49
CA GLY A 316 43.26 3.88 33.57
C GLY A 316 42.20 3.54 34.61
N LEU A 317 41.65 4.52 35.32
CA LEU A 317 40.60 4.33 36.31
C LEU A 317 39.28 4.87 35.82
N ARG A 318 38.22 4.10 36.10
CA ARG A 318 36.84 4.50 35.77
C ARG A 318 36.31 5.46 36.82
N ARG A 319 35.98 6.68 36.39
CA ARG A 319 35.38 7.71 37.24
C ARG A 319 33.97 8.03 36.81
N LEU A 320 33.04 8.08 37.74
CA LEU A 320 31.68 8.52 37.51
C LEU A 320 31.65 10.01 37.29
N ARG A 321 31.01 10.47 36.23
CA ARG A 321 30.82 11.89 35.93
C ARG A 321 29.36 12.15 35.57
N MET A 322 28.75 13.13 36.24
CA MET A 322 27.39 13.58 35.94
C MET A 322 27.38 14.32 34.61
N VAL A 323 26.39 14.10 33.79
CA VAL A 323 26.23 14.73 32.48
C VAL A 323 24.82 15.30 32.33
N GLU A 324 24.73 16.38 31.59
CA GLU A 324 23.48 16.93 31.13
C GLU A 324 23.27 16.48 29.67
N ILE A 325 22.15 15.80 29.41
CA ILE A 325 21.86 15.26 28.10
C ILE A 325 20.84 16.11 27.36
N GLY A 326 20.96 16.16 26.03
CA GLY A 326 20.01 16.79 25.12
C GLY A 326 19.20 15.77 24.38
N LEU A 327 19.25 15.84 23.05
CA LEU A 327 18.50 14.90 22.17
C LEU A 327 19.02 13.48 22.37
N HIS A 328 18.11 12.59 22.63
CA HIS A 328 18.38 11.18 22.86
C HIS A 328 17.82 10.32 21.69
N SER A 329 18.68 9.57 21.04
CA SER A 329 18.31 8.58 20.02
C SER A 329 18.74 7.17 20.44
N PRO A 330 18.27 6.12 19.77
CA PRO A 330 18.67 4.74 20.08
C PRO A 330 20.18 4.48 19.94
N GLN A 331 20.88 5.24 19.12
CA GLN A 331 22.31 5.05 18.83
C GLN A 331 23.19 6.00 19.60
N PHE A 332 22.86 7.29 19.60
CA PHE A 332 23.66 8.36 20.21
C PHE A 332 22.81 9.27 21.08
N THR A 333 23.43 9.88 22.03
CA THR A 333 22.81 10.91 22.89
C THR A 333 23.69 12.15 22.91
N GLU A 334 23.04 13.27 22.68
CA GLU A 334 23.65 14.59 22.79
C GLU A 334 24.08 14.89 24.25
N ILE A 335 25.24 15.46 24.41
CA ILE A 335 25.77 15.93 25.69
C ILE A 335 25.82 17.46 25.67
N ILE A 336 24.96 18.07 26.49
CA ILE A 336 24.93 19.53 26.68
C ILE A 336 26.02 20.01 27.64
N GLY A 337 26.32 19.17 28.62
CA GLY A 337 27.35 19.52 29.65
C GLY A 337 27.89 18.29 30.36
N GLY A 338 29.08 18.49 30.98
CA GLY A 338 29.73 17.45 31.80
C GLY A 338 30.85 16.69 31.12
N LEU A 339 30.96 16.75 29.76
CA LEU A 339 32.05 16.16 29.01
C LEU A 339 32.71 17.16 28.07
N THR A 340 33.92 16.86 27.67
CA THR A 340 34.67 17.59 26.62
C THR A 340 35.10 16.65 25.51
N GLN A 341 35.33 17.21 24.32
CA GLN A 341 35.81 16.44 23.16
C GLN A 341 37.17 15.76 23.51
N GLY A 342 37.30 14.52 23.06
CA GLY A 342 38.51 13.73 23.23
C GLY A 342 38.55 12.91 24.54
N GLU A 343 37.59 13.06 25.45
CA GLU A 343 37.45 12.19 26.62
C GLU A 343 37.00 10.80 26.25
N GLU A 344 37.50 9.78 26.93
CA GLU A 344 37.09 8.41 26.74
C GLU A 344 36.00 7.99 27.71
N VAL A 345 34.82 7.60 27.18
CA VAL A 345 33.72 7.05 27.98
C VAL A 345 33.64 5.54 27.83
N VAL A 346 33.36 4.88 28.94
CA VAL A 346 33.23 3.41 29.03
C VAL A 346 31.81 3.00 28.57
N ILE A 347 31.75 1.96 27.69
CA ILE A 347 30.49 1.38 27.19
C ILE A 347 30.19 0.10 27.94
#